data_8264359d744fec06a36bd4e9284141d4
#
_entry.id   8264359d744fec06a36bd4e9284141d4
#
_cell.length_a   1.000
_cell.length_b   1.000
_cell.length_c   1.000
_cell.angle_alpha   90.00
_cell.angle_beta   90.00
_cell.angle_gamma   90.00
#
_symmetry.space_group_name_H-M   'P 1'
#
loop_
_entity.id
_entity.type
_entity.pdbx_description
1 polymer ?
#
loop_
_entity_poly.entity_id
_entity_poly.type
_entity_poly.pdbx_seq_one_letter_code
_entity_poly.pdbx_strand_id
1 'polypeptide(L)'
;MDRLKSTEPVWKKYLTDWNEGLGVVYERFVLNDYLDQLVDRYGLKTVLEAPLYGMAGVSGINSVQLAKRGCTVTLVDANRERLDGVAKIWQQLELPVDLIYHQDFGRLPFDDHSFDLAWEWAGLWYLPNAAALLKELVRVSRRLVLVAMPNNLQVGYLLRKYVIDRDFFPTVDEKWVQMGRIKRTLAAAGVNFIDEGVLDVPPWPDTVMPAAEVLKRLGVKSKKLEAQFTGDGWTWSTMAYYLGRQPELRDRVMKYAWLDHAPLPWQLKMVWAHHRYVLGEVAGSRVAKF
;
A
#
# COMPACT_ATOMS: atom_id res chain seq x y z
N MET A 1 32.46 -14.95 10.36
CA MET A 1 32.19 -13.56 10.77
C MET A 1 30.71 -13.33 10.57
N ASP A 2 29.95 -13.52 11.64
CA ASP A 2 28.49 -13.38 11.66
C ASP A 2 28.08 -11.95 11.34
N ARG A 3 27.42 -11.76 10.20
CA ARG A 3 26.61 -10.58 9.97
C ARG A 3 25.35 -10.79 10.80
N LEU A 4 25.29 -10.20 11.98
CA LEU A 4 24.06 -9.94 12.70
C LEU A 4 23.14 -9.21 11.72
N LYS A 5 22.18 -9.93 11.09
CA LYS A 5 21.07 -9.33 10.40
C LYS A 5 20.36 -8.45 11.43
N SER A 6 20.20 -7.17 11.16
CA SER A 6 19.41 -6.28 12.00
C SER A 6 18.08 -6.97 12.31
N THR A 7 17.83 -7.29 13.56
CA THR A 7 16.61 -7.94 14.03
C THR A 7 15.43 -6.95 14.12
N GLU A 8 15.69 -5.67 13.84
CA GLU A 8 14.66 -4.65 13.88
C GLU A 8 13.76 -4.72 12.65
N PRO A 9 12.42 -4.71 12.85
CA PRO A 9 11.46 -4.65 11.76
C PRO A 9 11.67 -3.39 10.91
N VAL A 10 11.58 -3.52 9.58
CA VAL A 10 11.84 -2.45 8.60
C VAL A 10 11.01 -1.19 8.88
N TRP A 11 9.76 -1.33 9.34
CA TRP A 11 8.88 -0.19 9.65
C TRP A 11 9.43 0.74 10.75
N LYS A 12 10.26 0.23 11.70
CA LYS A 12 10.85 1.06 12.76
C LYS A 12 11.77 2.15 12.23
N LYS A 13 12.54 1.83 11.21
CA LYS A 13 13.42 2.81 10.54
C LYS A 13 12.64 4.03 10.10
N TYR A 14 11.47 3.84 9.52
CA TYR A 14 10.66 4.91 8.95
C TYR A 14 9.84 5.72 9.96
N LEU A 15 9.89 5.39 11.24
CA LEU A 15 9.34 6.26 12.28
C LEU A 15 10.18 7.53 12.50
N THR A 16 11.47 7.48 12.16
CA THR A 16 12.43 8.57 12.36
C THR A 16 13.12 9.02 11.08
N ASP A 17 13.38 8.09 10.15
CA ASP A 17 13.97 8.37 8.85
C ASP A 17 12.87 8.29 7.78
N TRP A 18 12.37 9.43 7.35
CA TRP A 18 11.29 9.51 6.37
C TRP A 18 11.76 9.46 4.92
N ASN A 19 13.00 9.09 4.66
CA ASN A 19 13.49 8.87 3.31
C ASN A 19 13.01 7.50 2.80
N GLU A 20 11.89 7.51 2.10
CA GLU A 20 11.21 6.30 1.63
C GLU A 20 11.80 5.76 0.31
N GLY A 21 12.52 6.60 -0.42
CA GLY A 21 12.96 6.31 -1.78
C GLY A 21 11.92 6.62 -2.84
N LEU A 22 12.40 6.80 -4.09
CA LEU A 22 11.55 7.24 -5.22
C LEU A 22 10.38 6.28 -5.48
N GLY A 23 10.60 4.96 -5.45
CA GLY A 23 9.57 3.97 -5.76
C GLY A 23 8.38 4.05 -4.80
N VAL A 24 8.64 4.11 -3.48
CA VAL A 24 7.59 4.20 -2.46
C VAL A 24 6.83 5.52 -2.55
N VAL A 25 7.53 6.63 -2.80
CA VAL A 25 6.88 7.94 -2.97
C VAL A 25 6.02 7.96 -4.23
N TYR A 26 6.48 7.34 -5.30
CA TYR A 26 5.71 7.19 -6.55
C TYR A 26 4.44 6.38 -6.30
N GLU A 27 4.56 5.19 -5.72
CA GLU A 27 3.43 4.34 -5.31
C GLU A 27 2.40 5.14 -4.50
N ARG A 28 2.87 5.93 -3.51
CA ARG A 28 2.01 6.73 -2.64
C ARG A 28 1.21 7.78 -3.42
N PHE A 29 1.81 8.48 -4.36
CA PHE A 29 1.08 9.49 -5.13
C PHE A 29 0.10 8.87 -6.12
N VAL A 30 0.44 7.75 -6.76
CA VAL A 30 -0.50 7.01 -7.60
C VAL A 30 -1.68 6.49 -6.79
N LEU A 31 -1.42 5.96 -5.59
CA LEU A 31 -2.47 5.54 -4.66
C LEU A 31 -3.35 6.71 -4.23
N ASN A 32 -2.76 7.86 -3.89
CA ASN A 32 -3.51 9.07 -3.53
C ASN A 32 -4.47 9.48 -4.64
N ASP A 33 -4.01 9.51 -5.89
CA ASP A 33 -4.84 9.87 -7.05
C ASP A 33 -6.01 8.88 -7.22
N TYR A 34 -5.79 7.60 -7.00
CA TYR A 34 -6.84 6.59 -7.03
C TYR A 34 -7.85 6.77 -5.88
N LEU A 35 -7.37 6.99 -4.66
CA LEU A 35 -8.24 7.23 -3.50
C LEU A 35 -9.06 8.51 -3.66
N ASP A 36 -8.49 9.57 -4.23
CA ASP A 36 -9.23 10.81 -4.56
C ASP A 36 -10.38 10.53 -5.52
N GLN A 37 -10.16 9.74 -6.57
CA GLN A 37 -11.22 9.33 -7.50
C GLN A 37 -12.32 8.54 -6.79
N LEU A 38 -11.99 7.69 -5.81
CA LEU A 38 -13.00 6.97 -5.03
C LEU A 38 -13.82 7.91 -4.15
N VAL A 39 -13.17 8.91 -3.51
CA VAL A 39 -13.88 9.93 -2.73
C VAL A 39 -14.84 10.71 -3.62
N ASP A 40 -14.37 11.18 -4.77
CA ASP A 40 -15.19 11.99 -5.72
C ASP A 40 -16.36 11.18 -6.27
N ARG A 41 -16.10 9.94 -6.69
CA ARG A 41 -17.11 9.08 -7.32
C ARG A 41 -18.17 8.56 -6.34
N TYR A 42 -17.76 8.24 -5.12
CA TYR A 42 -18.63 7.55 -4.16
C TYR A 42 -19.02 8.39 -2.95
N GLY A 43 -18.45 9.59 -2.79
CA GLY A 43 -18.75 10.48 -1.67
C GLY A 43 -18.40 9.87 -0.31
N LEU A 44 -17.23 9.22 -0.22
CA LEU A 44 -16.79 8.51 0.98
C LEU A 44 -16.66 9.46 2.17
N LYS A 45 -17.10 9.02 3.36
CA LYS A 45 -17.03 9.78 4.62
C LYS A 45 -16.29 9.03 5.73
N THR A 46 -16.45 7.70 5.79
CA THR A 46 -15.85 6.86 6.84
C THR A 46 -15.03 5.76 6.20
N VAL A 47 -13.78 5.62 6.63
CA VAL A 47 -12.83 4.69 6.02
C VAL A 47 -12.11 3.88 7.08
N LEU A 48 -12.00 2.58 6.85
CA LEU A 48 -11.21 1.65 7.65
C LEU A 48 -10.05 1.10 6.82
N GLU A 49 -8.81 1.24 7.31
CA GLU A 49 -7.63 0.53 6.80
C GLU A 49 -7.18 -0.53 7.83
N ALA A 50 -7.10 -1.79 7.41
CA ALA A 50 -6.69 -2.91 8.26
C ALA A 50 -6.10 -4.07 7.43
N PRO A 51 -4.87 -4.54 7.76
CA PRO A 51 -3.91 -4.00 8.73
C PRO A 51 -3.13 -2.81 8.17
N LEU A 52 -2.41 -2.09 9.04
CA LEU A 52 -1.53 -0.97 8.64
C LEU A 52 -0.23 -1.42 7.97
N TYR A 53 -0.09 -2.65 7.64
CA TYR A 53 1.18 -3.15 7.21
C TYR A 53 1.47 -2.76 5.76
N GLY A 54 2.41 -1.81 5.59
CA GLY A 54 3.09 -1.57 4.33
C GLY A 54 4.48 -2.23 4.34
N MET A 55 4.91 -2.78 3.22
CA MET A 55 6.22 -3.44 3.10
C MET A 55 7.39 -2.47 3.16
N ALA A 56 7.16 -1.23 2.80
CA ALA A 56 8.18 -0.20 2.71
C ALA A 56 7.59 1.17 3.04
N GLY A 57 8.45 2.09 3.43
CA GLY A 57 8.05 3.45 3.73
C GLY A 57 7.41 3.64 5.10
N VAL A 58 6.89 4.82 5.32
CA VAL A 58 6.25 5.22 6.58
C VAL A 58 4.93 4.49 6.74
N SER A 59 4.80 3.73 7.83
CA SER A 59 3.56 2.99 8.14
C SER A 59 2.42 3.92 8.50
N GLY A 60 1.19 3.53 8.16
CA GLY A 60 -0.05 4.19 8.58
C GLY A 60 -0.32 5.53 7.90
N ILE A 61 0.36 5.87 6.79
CA ILE A 61 0.10 7.11 6.04
C ILE A 61 -0.61 6.88 4.70
N ASN A 62 -1.01 5.65 4.39
CA ASN A 62 -1.77 5.36 3.16
C ASN A 62 -3.11 6.10 3.12
N SER A 63 -3.79 6.20 4.28
CA SER A 63 -5.08 6.88 4.41
C SER A 63 -4.98 8.40 4.69
N VAL A 64 -3.77 8.99 4.72
CA VAL A 64 -3.61 10.44 4.96
C VAL A 64 -4.34 11.27 3.92
N GLN A 65 -4.28 10.86 2.65
CA GLN A 65 -5.01 11.56 1.59
C GLN A 65 -6.52 11.55 1.82
N LEU A 66 -7.09 10.46 2.27
CA LEU A 66 -8.51 10.37 2.61
C LEU A 66 -8.89 11.31 3.76
N ALA A 67 -8.05 11.42 4.80
CA ALA A 67 -8.26 12.39 5.88
C ALA A 67 -8.18 13.83 5.38
N LYS A 68 -7.23 14.15 4.49
CA LYS A 68 -7.12 15.48 3.84
C LYS A 68 -8.35 15.81 2.98
N ARG A 69 -9.05 14.79 2.47
CA ARG A 69 -10.33 14.94 1.75
C ARG A 69 -11.55 14.99 2.69
N GLY A 70 -11.31 15.03 4.01
CA GLY A 70 -12.36 15.16 5.04
C GLY A 70 -13.06 13.84 5.41
N CYS A 71 -12.46 12.69 5.09
CA CYS A 71 -12.94 11.41 5.58
C CYS A 71 -12.52 11.20 7.04
N THR A 72 -13.40 10.60 7.85
CA THR A 72 -13.02 10.02 9.13
C THR A 72 -12.27 8.72 8.88
N VAL A 73 -11.04 8.64 9.36
CA VAL A 73 -10.13 7.51 9.11
C VAL A 73 -9.93 6.72 10.39
N THR A 74 -10.17 5.40 10.31
CA THR A 74 -9.85 4.43 11.37
C THR A 74 -8.78 3.48 10.86
N LEU A 75 -7.72 3.33 11.64
CA LEU A 75 -6.58 2.46 11.35
C LEU A 75 -6.49 1.36 12.40
N VAL A 76 -6.38 0.10 11.95
CA VAL A 76 -6.30 -1.07 12.84
C VAL A 76 -4.98 -1.80 12.66
N ASP A 77 -4.32 -2.09 13.76
CA ASP A 77 -3.09 -2.88 13.75
C ASP A 77 -2.95 -3.76 14.99
N ALA A 78 -2.25 -4.90 14.84
CA ALA A 78 -1.94 -5.81 15.93
C ALA A 78 -0.61 -5.48 16.65
N ASN A 79 0.11 -4.45 16.23
CA ASN A 79 1.36 -4.02 16.83
C ASN A 79 1.19 -2.66 17.52
N ARG A 80 1.18 -2.68 18.86
CA ARG A 80 0.99 -1.47 19.67
C ARG A 80 2.12 -0.45 19.46
N GLU A 81 3.38 -0.89 19.43
CA GLU A 81 4.52 -0.01 19.23
C GLU A 81 4.44 0.73 17.87
N ARG A 82 3.97 0.04 16.83
CA ARG A 82 3.75 0.66 15.52
C ARG A 82 2.63 1.70 15.58
N LEU A 83 1.51 1.39 16.24
CA LEU A 83 0.42 2.35 16.43
C LEU A 83 0.86 3.59 17.21
N ASP A 84 1.67 3.43 18.25
CA ASP A 84 2.22 4.56 19.01
C ASP A 84 3.12 5.45 18.13
N GLY A 85 3.86 4.84 17.19
CA GLY A 85 4.64 5.57 16.19
C GLY A 85 3.76 6.29 15.18
N VAL A 86 2.72 5.62 14.69
CA VAL A 86 1.73 6.20 13.75
C VAL A 86 0.98 7.36 14.40
N ALA A 87 0.61 7.25 15.69
CA ALA A 87 -0.03 8.34 16.43
C ALA A 87 0.81 9.63 16.38
N LYS A 88 2.12 9.53 16.60
CA LYS A 88 3.04 10.67 16.54
C LYS A 88 3.14 11.27 15.14
N ILE A 89 3.08 10.43 14.09
CA ILE A 89 3.09 10.87 12.71
C ILE A 89 1.82 11.66 12.39
N TRP A 90 0.64 11.13 12.73
CA TRP A 90 -0.63 11.79 12.47
C TRP A 90 -0.79 13.09 13.29
N GLN A 91 -0.27 13.12 14.53
CA GLN A 91 -0.19 14.35 15.32
C GLN A 91 0.64 15.43 14.62
N GLN A 92 1.80 15.07 14.01
CA GLN A 92 2.60 16.02 13.26
C GLN A 92 1.91 16.54 11.99
N LEU A 93 1.04 15.72 11.40
CA LEU A 93 0.24 16.11 10.23
C LEU A 93 -0.97 16.97 10.61
N GLU A 94 -1.27 17.12 11.90
CA GLU A 94 -2.44 17.82 12.42
C GLU A 94 -3.77 17.27 11.85
N LEU A 95 -3.81 15.96 11.58
CA LEU A 95 -4.99 15.28 11.05
C LEU A 95 -5.59 14.33 12.09
N PRO A 96 -6.93 14.29 12.20
CA PRO A 96 -7.60 13.35 13.09
C PRO A 96 -7.50 11.93 12.55
N VAL A 97 -7.36 10.95 13.45
CA VAL A 97 -7.36 9.53 13.14
C VAL A 97 -7.78 8.72 14.36
N ASP A 98 -8.56 7.67 14.15
CA ASP A 98 -8.87 6.67 15.17
C ASP A 98 -7.89 5.50 15.02
N LEU A 99 -7.07 5.28 16.07
CA LEU A 99 -6.08 4.20 16.10
C LEU A 99 -6.54 3.08 17.02
N ILE A 100 -6.76 1.89 16.45
CA ILE A 100 -7.31 0.75 17.17
C ILE A 100 -6.27 -0.38 17.23
N TYR A 101 -5.81 -0.70 18.44
CA TYR A 101 -5.03 -1.91 18.67
C TYR A 101 -5.95 -3.12 18.71
N HIS A 102 -5.79 -4.06 17.77
CA HIS A 102 -6.59 -5.26 17.71
C HIS A 102 -5.79 -6.42 17.12
N GLN A 103 -5.79 -7.58 17.77
CA GLN A 103 -4.99 -8.73 17.37
C GLN A 103 -5.75 -9.76 16.54
N ASP A 104 -7.07 -9.82 16.71
CA ASP A 104 -7.91 -10.79 15.99
C ASP A 104 -8.51 -10.18 14.73
N PHE A 105 -7.80 -10.26 13.62
CA PHE A 105 -8.32 -9.85 12.32
C PHE A 105 -9.46 -10.77 11.79
N GLY A 106 -9.76 -11.86 12.48
CA GLY A 106 -10.92 -12.69 12.18
C GLY A 106 -12.24 -12.14 12.74
N ARG A 107 -12.17 -11.17 13.67
CA ARG A 107 -13.33 -10.45 14.21
C ARG A 107 -12.92 -9.03 14.60
N LEU A 108 -13.14 -8.09 13.69
CA LEU A 108 -12.86 -6.67 13.95
C LEU A 108 -13.85 -6.07 14.97
N PRO A 109 -13.42 -5.13 15.84
CA PRO A 109 -14.23 -4.60 16.94
C PRO A 109 -15.20 -3.50 16.49
N PHE A 110 -15.89 -3.72 15.37
CA PHE A 110 -16.85 -2.79 14.79
C PHE A 110 -18.15 -3.50 14.46
N ASP A 111 -19.23 -2.74 14.47
CA ASP A 111 -20.53 -3.21 14.02
C ASP A 111 -20.54 -3.44 12.50
N ASP A 112 -21.52 -4.21 12.02
CA ASP A 112 -21.75 -4.43 10.61
C ASP A 112 -22.02 -3.08 9.91
N HIS A 113 -21.51 -2.91 8.70
CA HIS A 113 -21.77 -1.72 7.87
C HIS A 113 -21.39 -0.36 8.51
N SER A 114 -20.30 -0.31 9.28
CA SER A 114 -19.81 0.90 9.96
C SER A 114 -19.08 1.87 9.04
N PHE A 115 -18.44 1.37 7.98
CA PHE A 115 -17.56 2.16 7.11
C PHE A 115 -18.06 2.23 5.67
N ASP A 116 -17.88 3.38 4.99
CA ASP A 116 -18.16 3.50 3.56
C ASP A 116 -17.17 2.69 2.72
N LEU A 117 -15.91 2.70 3.14
CA LEU A 117 -14.82 1.92 2.55
C LEU A 117 -14.06 1.17 3.63
N ALA A 118 -13.95 -0.15 3.51
CA ALA A 118 -12.99 -0.95 4.25
C ALA A 118 -11.93 -1.48 3.29
N TRP A 119 -10.64 -1.31 3.61
CA TRP A 119 -9.60 -1.63 2.67
C TRP A 119 -8.29 -2.11 3.30
N GLU A 120 -7.48 -2.75 2.49
CA GLU A 120 -6.12 -3.17 2.83
C GLU A 120 -5.15 -2.93 1.67
N TRP A 121 -3.88 -2.73 2.02
CA TRP A 121 -2.80 -2.51 1.07
C TRP A 121 -1.61 -3.40 1.40
N ALA A 122 -1.41 -4.44 0.58
CA ALA A 122 -0.27 -5.36 0.62
C ALA A 122 -0.06 -6.07 1.98
N GLY A 123 -1.10 -6.22 2.80
CA GLY A 123 -1.02 -6.80 4.15
C GLY A 123 -1.38 -8.27 4.26
N LEU A 124 -2.19 -8.81 3.34
CA LEU A 124 -2.80 -10.14 3.49
C LEU A 124 -1.79 -11.28 3.66
N TRP A 125 -0.69 -11.25 2.94
CA TRP A 125 0.29 -12.34 2.96
C TRP A 125 1.11 -12.47 4.26
N TYR A 126 0.98 -11.50 5.17
CA TYR A 126 1.57 -11.55 6.51
C TYR A 126 0.63 -12.13 7.56
N LEU A 127 -0.65 -12.31 7.21
CA LEU A 127 -1.66 -12.72 8.16
C LEU A 127 -1.85 -14.24 8.14
N PRO A 128 -1.91 -14.89 9.30
CA PRO A 128 -2.15 -16.32 9.38
C PRO A 128 -3.55 -16.70 8.89
N ASN A 129 -4.51 -15.78 8.96
CA ASN A 129 -5.89 -15.98 8.57
C ASN A 129 -6.46 -14.83 7.71
N ALA A 130 -5.80 -14.53 6.59
CA ALA A 130 -6.21 -13.46 5.69
C ALA A 130 -7.63 -13.63 5.12
N ALA A 131 -8.12 -14.87 4.97
CA ALA A 131 -9.50 -15.12 4.54
C ALA A 131 -10.53 -14.59 5.54
N ALA A 132 -10.24 -14.67 6.83
CA ALA A 132 -11.12 -14.14 7.86
C ALA A 132 -11.13 -12.62 7.83
N LEU A 133 -9.96 -11.97 7.68
CA LEU A 133 -9.90 -10.52 7.51
C LEU A 133 -10.72 -10.07 6.29
N LEU A 134 -10.59 -10.73 5.13
CA LEU A 134 -11.37 -10.35 3.94
C LEU A 134 -12.88 -10.39 4.20
N LYS A 135 -13.38 -11.40 4.95
CA LYS A 135 -14.79 -11.47 5.34
C LYS A 135 -15.18 -10.35 6.32
N GLU A 136 -14.28 -10.00 7.23
CA GLU A 136 -14.50 -8.92 8.19
C GLU A 136 -14.52 -7.55 7.49
N LEU A 137 -13.62 -7.30 6.54
CA LEU A 137 -13.68 -6.09 5.71
C LEU A 137 -15.02 -5.95 5.00
N VAL A 138 -15.57 -7.06 4.48
CA VAL A 138 -16.91 -7.07 3.86
C VAL A 138 -17.99 -6.79 4.91
N ARG A 139 -17.96 -7.46 6.08
CA ARG A 139 -18.94 -7.28 7.15
C ARG A 139 -19.04 -5.85 7.65
N VAL A 140 -17.89 -5.24 7.93
CA VAL A 140 -17.82 -3.88 8.47
C VAL A 140 -18.03 -2.79 7.42
N SER A 141 -17.95 -3.17 6.14
CA SER A 141 -18.18 -2.22 5.04
C SER A 141 -19.67 -2.10 4.73
N ARG A 142 -20.11 -0.87 4.61
CA ARG A 142 -21.47 -0.51 4.19
C ARG A 142 -21.58 -0.38 2.67
N ARG A 143 -20.46 -0.12 1.95
CA ARG A 143 -20.49 0.15 0.50
C ARG A 143 -19.37 -0.54 -0.25
N LEU A 144 -18.12 -0.23 0.04
CA LEU A 144 -16.99 -0.59 -0.78
C LEU A 144 -15.93 -1.38 0.00
N VAL A 145 -15.39 -2.39 -0.65
CA VAL A 145 -14.18 -3.08 -0.21
C VAL A 145 -13.12 -2.94 -1.29
N LEU A 146 -11.93 -2.45 -0.91
CA LEU A 146 -10.75 -2.36 -1.78
C LEU A 146 -9.67 -3.26 -1.22
N VAL A 147 -9.12 -4.12 -2.07
CA VAL A 147 -7.99 -4.99 -1.74
C VAL A 147 -6.92 -4.83 -2.80
N ALA A 148 -5.71 -4.50 -2.37
CA ALA A 148 -4.56 -4.39 -3.25
C ALA A 148 -3.39 -5.23 -2.73
N MET A 149 -2.77 -5.99 -3.63
CA MET A 149 -1.65 -6.86 -3.30
C MET A 149 -0.51 -6.70 -4.32
N PRO A 150 0.74 -6.99 -3.91
CA PRO A 150 1.85 -7.04 -4.84
C PRO A 150 1.54 -7.93 -6.03
N ASN A 151 1.91 -7.48 -7.21
CA ASN A 151 1.67 -8.19 -8.45
C ASN A 151 2.74 -9.25 -8.70
N ASN A 152 2.40 -10.50 -8.51
CA ASN A 152 3.31 -11.65 -8.68
C ASN A 152 3.70 -11.95 -10.14
N LEU A 153 3.15 -11.23 -11.10
CA LEU A 153 3.50 -11.33 -12.52
C LEU A 153 4.43 -10.21 -12.99
N GLN A 154 4.74 -9.26 -12.13
CA GLN A 154 5.63 -8.14 -12.41
C GLN A 154 7.09 -8.60 -12.48
N VAL A 155 7.84 -8.03 -13.42
CA VAL A 155 9.26 -8.37 -13.65
C VAL A 155 10.12 -8.19 -12.39
N GLY A 156 9.93 -7.09 -11.66
CA GLY A 156 10.68 -6.83 -10.41
C GLY A 156 10.34 -7.82 -9.30
N TYR A 157 9.08 -8.24 -9.18
CA TYR A 157 8.66 -9.29 -8.25
C TYR A 157 9.38 -10.62 -8.55
N LEU A 158 9.38 -11.03 -9.82
CA LEU A 158 10.05 -12.28 -10.25
C LEU A 158 11.56 -12.20 -10.05
N LEU A 159 12.17 -11.06 -10.40
CA LEU A 159 13.59 -10.82 -10.17
C LEU A 159 13.93 -10.89 -8.67
N ARG A 160 13.14 -10.25 -7.82
CA ARG A 160 13.29 -10.30 -6.38
C ARG A 160 13.17 -11.74 -5.86
N LYS A 161 12.12 -12.45 -6.27
CA LYS A 161 11.83 -13.80 -5.80
C LYS A 161 12.92 -14.82 -6.15
N TYR A 162 13.41 -14.79 -7.39
CA TYR A 162 14.30 -15.84 -7.87
C TYR A 162 15.79 -15.48 -7.81
N VAL A 163 16.12 -14.19 -7.69
CA VAL A 163 17.51 -13.72 -7.80
C VAL A 163 17.95 -12.91 -6.58
N ILE A 164 17.20 -11.83 -6.22
CA ILE A 164 17.69 -10.79 -5.33
C ILE A 164 17.41 -11.07 -3.87
N ASP A 165 16.20 -11.55 -3.52
CA ASP A 165 15.71 -11.60 -2.13
C ASP A 165 14.96 -12.91 -1.83
N ARG A 166 15.60 -14.01 -2.14
CA ARG A 166 15.02 -15.36 -2.01
C ARG A 166 14.58 -15.71 -0.59
N ASP A 167 15.25 -15.15 0.40
CA ASP A 167 15.00 -15.42 1.81
C ASP A 167 13.70 -14.75 2.34
N PHE A 168 13.18 -13.76 1.62
CA PHE A 168 11.95 -13.08 2.00
C PHE A 168 10.70 -13.94 1.76
N PHE A 169 10.59 -14.57 0.61
CA PHE A 169 9.35 -15.24 0.18
C PHE A 169 8.89 -16.40 1.07
N PRO A 170 9.79 -17.20 1.70
CA PRO A 170 9.38 -18.18 2.70
C PRO A 170 8.76 -17.59 3.99
N THR A 171 8.89 -16.28 4.21
CA THR A 171 8.35 -15.60 5.41
C THR A 171 6.91 -15.12 5.24
N VAL A 172 6.34 -15.25 4.05
CA VAL A 172 5.00 -14.78 3.68
C VAL A 172 4.16 -15.89 3.04
N ASP A 173 2.83 -15.78 3.14
CA ASP A 173 1.93 -16.71 2.43
C ASP A 173 1.59 -16.15 1.03
N GLU A 174 2.42 -16.50 0.04
CA GLU A 174 2.25 -16.07 -1.36
C GLU A 174 0.91 -16.48 -2.00
N LYS A 175 0.12 -17.34 -1.37
CA LYS A 175 -1.23 -17.64 -1.88
C LYS A 175 -2.10 -16.40 -1.92
N TRP A 176 -1.82 -15.40 -1.08
CA TRP A 176 -2.61 -14.19 -0.96
C TRP A 176 -2.21 -13.08 -1.94
N VAL A 177 -1.15 -13.22 -2.72
CA VAL A 177 -0.91 -12.35 -3.89
C VAL A 177 -1.68 -12.82 -5.14
N GLN A 178 -2.33 -13.99 -5.08
CA GLN A 178 -3.14 -14.50 -6.18
C GLN A 178 -4.52 -13.83 -6.20
N MET A 179 -4.71 -12.84 -7.05
CA MET A 179 -5.96 -12.07 -7.15
C MET A 179 -7.20 -12.97 -7.33
N GLY A 180 -7.08 -14.08 -8.05
CA GLY A 180 -8.17 -15.04 -8.20
C GLY A 180 -8.64 -15.69 -6.89
N ARG A 181 -7.75 -15.88 -5.90
CA ARG A 181 -8.10 -16.35 -4.56
C ARG A 181 -8.84 -15.28 -3.78
N ILE A 182 -8.32 -14.05 -3.79
CA ILE A 182 -8.94 -12.89 -3.14
C ILE A 182 -10.36 -12.70 -3.67
N LYS A 183 -10.52 -12.65 -5.00
CA LYS A 183 -11.85 -12.51 -5.64
C LYS A 183 -12.82 -13.60 -5.23
N ARG A 184 -12.40 -14.89 -5.21
CA ARG A 184 -13.27 -15.97 -4.76
C ARG A 184 -13.71 -15.81 -3.30
N THR A 185 -12.79 -15.37 -2.41
CA THR A 185 -13.11 -15.16 -0.99
C THR A 185 -14.10 -14.01 -0.82
N LEU A 186 -13.87 -12.88 -1.50
CA LEU A 186 -14.77 -11.72 -1.45
C LEU A 186 -16.13 -12.02 -2.08
N ALA A 187 -16.19 -12.69 -3.23
CA ALA A 187 -17.43 -13.09 -3.87
C ALA A 187 -18.27 -14.01 -2.98
N ALA A 188 -17.64 -14.98 -2.30
CA ALA A 188 -18.30 -15.86 -1.33
C ALA A 188 -18.82 -15.10 -0.09
N ALA A 189 -18.29 -13.92 0.19
CA ALA A 189 -18.75 -13.01 1.24
C ALA A 189 -19.79 -11.97 0.75
N GLY A 190 -20.23 -12.04 -0.51
CA GLY A 190 -21.28 -11.17 -1.05
C GLY A 190 -20.79 -9.89 -1.70
N VAL A 191 -19.57 -9.87 -2.23
CA VAL A 191 -19.02 -8.71 -2.96
C VAL A 191 -19.28 -8.83 -4.44
N ASN A 192 -19.81 -7.77 -5.06
CA ASN A 192 -19.91 -7.58 -6.50
C ASN A 192 -18.75 -6.71 -6.99
N PHE A 193 -17.90 -7.24 -7.85
CA PHE A 193 -16.75 -6.48 -8.36
C PHE A 193 -17.20 -5.42 -9.36
N ILE A 194 -16.73 -4.19 -9.16
CA ILE A 194 -17.05 -3.01 -9.98
C ILE A 194 -15.85 -2.43 -10.68
N ASP A 195 -14.64 -2.73 -10.18
CA ASP A 195 -13.39 -2.33 -10.81
C ASP A 195 -12.27 -3.31 -10.44
N GLU A 196 -11.34 -3.54 -11.35
CA GLU A 196 -10.09 -4.26 -11.12
C GLU A 196 -9.01 -3.76 -12.07
N GLY A 197 -7.78 -3.79 -11.61
CA GLY A 197 -6.69 -3.30 -12.43
C GLY A 197 -5.34 -3.41 -11.76
N VAL A 198 -4.49 -2.50 -12.20
CA VAL A 198 -3.14 -2.31 -11.66
C VAL A 198 -2.93 -0.87 -11.25
N LEU A 199 -2.10 -0.67 -10.27
CA LEU A 199 -1.61 0.62 -9.81
C LEU A 199 -0.09 0.56 -9.71
N ASP A 200 0.53 1.74 -9.78
CA ASP A 200 1.96 1.88 -9.62
C ASP A 200 2.72 1.15 -10.75
N VAL A 201 2.73 1.80 -11.92
CA VAL A 201 3.39 1.31 -13.13
C VAL A 201 4.59 2.19 -13.46
N PRO A 202 5.68 2.13 -12.67
CA PRO A 202 6.85 2.95 -12.88
C PRO A 202 7.60 2.53 -14.15
N PRO A 203 8.35 3.44 -14.82
CA PRO A 203 9.16 3.09 -15.99
C PRO A 203 10.47 2.35 -15.63
N TRP A 204 10.55 1.77 -14.45
CA TRP A 204 11.65 0.92 -13.97
C TRP A 204 11.08 -0.34 -13.30
N PRO A 205 11.84 -1.47 -13.26
CA PRO A 205 11.43 -2.65 -12.52
C PRO A 205 11.42 -2.34 -11.03
N ASP A 206 10.23 -2.33 -10.42
CA ASP A 206 10.13 -2.11 -8.98
C ASP A 206 10.45 -3.40 -8.22
N THR A 207 11.49 -3.32 -7.39
CA THR A 207 11.96 -4.43 -6.55
C THR A 207 11.73 -4.16 -5.07
N VAL A 208 11.04 -3.05 -4.71
CA VAL A 208 10.86 -2.61 -3.30
C VAL A 208 12.19 -2.39 -2.57
N MET A 209 13.29 -2.31 -3.31
CA MET A 209 14.64 -2.16 -2.77
C MET A 209 15.30 -0.92 -3.36
N PRO A 210 16.15 -0.22 -2.58
CA PRO A 210 16.95 0.85 -3.13
C PRO A 210 17.77 0.34 -4.32
N ALA A 211 17.78 1.09 -5.42
CA ALA A 211 18.47 0.69 -6.66
C ALA A 211 19.96 0.36 -6.43
N ALA A 212 20.62 1.09 -5.52
CA ALA A 212 21.99 0.81 -5.12
C ALA A 212 22.18 -0.59 -4.51
N GLU A 213 21.21 -1.05 -3.68
CA GLU A 213 21.24 -2.38 -3.09
C GLU A 213 20.98 -3.47 -4.15
N VAL A 214 20.05 -3.23 -5.09
CA VAL A 214 19.80 -4.13 -6.23
C VAL A 214 21.06 -4.30 -7.07
N LEU A 215 21.70 -3.20 -7.46
CA LEU A 215 22.93 -3.22 -8.25
C LEU A 215 24.05 -3.97 -7.52
N LYS A 216 24.21 -3.73 -6.22
CA LYS A 216 25.19 -4.42 -5.38
C LYS A 216 24.94 -5.93 -5.34
N ARG A 217 23.67 -6.37 -5.20
CA ARG A 217 23.31 -7.81 -5.19
C ARG A 217 23.48 -8.47 -6.56
N LEU A 218 23.31 -7.70 -7.64
CA LEU A 218 23.58 -8.14 -9.01
C LEU A 218 25.07 -8.11 -9.39
N GLY A 219 25.95 -7.68 -8.48
CA GLY A 219 27.40 -7.60 -8.70
C GLY A 219 27.84 -6.43 -9.57
N VAL A 220 26.95 -5.46 -9.85
CA VAL A 220 27.24 -4.29 -10.66
C VAL A 220 27.94 -3.23 -9.80
N LYS A 221 29.24 -3.01 -10.05
CA LYS A 221 30.04 -1.98 -9.39
C LYS A 221 30.14 -0.75 -10.32
N SER A 222 29.18 0.13 -10.29
CA SER A 222 29.22 1.39 -11.06
C SER A 222 28.93 2.59 -10.17
N LYS A 223 29.98 3.32 -9.82
CA LYS A 223 29.87 4.59 -9.08
C LYS A 223 28.99 5.62 -9.79
N LYS A 224 28.94 5.58 -11.13
CA LYS A 224 28.14 6.49 -11.95
C LYS A 224 26.63 6.18 -11.85
N LEU A 225 26.27 4.90 -11.81
CA LEU A 225 24.90 4.46 -11.57
C LEU A 225 24.48 4.69 -10.12
N GLU A 226 25.34 4.38 -9.14
CA GLU A 226 25.07 4.70 -7.74
C GLU A 226 24.79 6.20 -7.54
N ALA A 227 25.60 7.09 -8.11
CA ALA A 227 25.39 8.54 -8.03
C ALA A 227 24.08 9.01 -8.67
N GLN A 228 23.65 8.36 -9.77
CA GLN A 228 22.40 8.67 -10.44
C GLN A 228 21.16 8.26 -9.63
N PHE A 229 21.25 7.18 -8.82
CA PHE A 229 20.17 6.68 -8.01
C PHE A 229 20.20 7.17 -6.55
N THR A 230 21.35 7.54 -6.02
CA THR A 230 21.48 8.19 -4.71
C THR A 230 21.15 9.68 -4.77
N GLY A 231 21.12 10.26 -5.98
CA GLY A 231 20.70 11.64 -6.25
C GLY A 231 21.58 12.69 -5.58
N ASP A 232 21.29 13.95 -5.89
CA ASP A 232 21.98 15.17 -5.40
C ASP A 232 21.69 15.47 -3.90
N GLY A 233 21.68 14.45 -3.02
CA GLY A 233 21.29 14.63 -1.62
C GLY A 233 19.79 14.85 -1.40
N TRP A 234 18.96 14.60 -2.43
CA TRP A 234 17.50 14.75 -2.33
C TRP A 234 16.89 13.67 -1.45
N THR A 235 16.04 14.09 -0.52
CA THR A 235 15.28 13.19 0.34
C THR A 235 13.91 12.92 -0.28
N TRP A 236 13.61 11.66 -0.57
CA TRP A 236 12.31 11.22 -1.07
C TRP A 236 11.39 10.93 0.11
N SER A 237 10.54 11.90 0.47
CA SER A 237 9.73 11.80 1.67
C SER A 237 8.29 12.29 1.46
N THR A 238 7.34 11.36 1.45
CA THR A 238 5.92 11.70 1.43
C THR A 238 5.52 12.53 2.65
N MET A 239 6.14 12.27 3.81
CA MET A 239 5.91 13.06 5.01
C MET A 239 6.35 14.52 4.84
N ALA A 240 7.52 14.78 4.23
CA ALA A 240 7.96 16.14 3.95
C ALA A 240 6.99 16.86 3.00
N TYR A 241 6.43 16.16 2.03
CA TYR A 241 5.37 16.67 1.16
C TYR A 241 4.10 17.02 1.95
N TYR A 242 3.59 16.10 2.76
CA TYR A 242 2.37 16.33 3.54
C TYR A 242 2.50 17.48 4.54
N LEU A 243 3.70 17.70 5.08
CA LEU A 243 4.05 18.81 5.97
C LEU A 243 4.33 20.13 5.23
N GLY A 244 4.21 20.17 3.90
CA GLY A 244 4.47 21.37 3.08
C GLY A 244 5.94 21.76 2.96
N ARG A 245 6.87 20.89 3.38
CA ARG A 245 8.33 21.14 3.32
C ARG A 245 8.91 20.87 1.94
N GLN A 246 8.27 20.06 1.12
CA GLN A 246 8.65 19.71 -0.25
C GLN A 246 7.42 19.73 -1.18
N PRO A 247 6.79 20.89 -1.41
CA PRO A 247 5.57 20.97 -2.21
C PRO A 247 5.77 20.52 -3.67
N GLU A 248 6.97 20.68 -4.22
CA GLU A 248 7.34 20.28 -5.58
C GLU A 248 7.57 18.78 -5.75
N LEU A 249 7.59 17.99 -4.66
CA LEU A 249 7.89 16.57 -4.69
C LEU A 249 6.92 15.80 -5.60
N ARG A 250 5.63 16.11 -5.54
CA ARG A 250 4.61 15.44 -6.34
C ARG A 250 4.88 15.62 -7.84
N ASP A 251 5.10 16.86 -8.29
CA ASP A 251 5.38 17.15 -9.70
C ASP A 251 6.67 16.47 -10.17
N ARG A 252 7.69 16.46 -9.31
CA ARG A 252 8.97 15.80 -9.58
C ARG A 252 8.80 14.28 -9.74
N VAL A 253 7.91 13.65 -9.00
CA VAL A 253 7.67 12.20 -9.02
C VAL A 253 6.70 11.83 -10.14
N MET A 254 5.59 12.55 -10.28
CA MET A 254 4.50 12.19 -11.20
C MET A 254 4.86 12.38 -12.68
N LYS A 255 5.98 13.04 -13.00
CA LYS A 255 6.53 13.01 -14.37
C LYS A 255 6.84 11.61 -14.88
N TYR A 256 6.99 10.64 -13.99
CA TYR A 256 7.20 9.22 -14.34
C TYR A 256 5.88 8.45 -14.53
N ALA A 257 4.72 9.04 -14.22
CA ALA A 257 3.42 8.37 -14.27
C ALA A 257 2.83 8.24 -15.69
N TRP A 258 3.61 8.55 -16.73
CA TRP A 258 3.15 8.46 -18.13
C TRP A 258 2.67 7.05 -18.49
N LEU A 259 3.25 5.99 -17.89
CA LEU A 259 2.85 4.61 -18.14
C LEU A 259 1.56 4.25 -17.38
N ASP A 260 1.36 4.76 -16.17
CA ASP A 260 0.08 4.66 -15.45
C ASP A 260 -1.05 5.32 -16.26
N HIS A 261 -0.78 6.50 -16.86
CA HIS A 261 -1.76 7.25 -17.65
C HIS A 261 -1.88 6.80 -19.11
N ALA A 262 -0.98 5.94 -19.59
CA ALA A 262 -1.04 5.45 -20.97
C ALA A 262 -2.38 4.75 -21.24
N PRO A 263 -3.03 5.00 -22.41
CA PRO A 263 -4.30 4.37 -22.77
C PRO A 263 -4.12 2.92 -23.21
N LEU A 264 -3.46 2.13 -22.34
CA LEU A 264 -3.21 0.70 -22.54
C LEU A 264 -4.12 -0.11 -21.62
N PRO A 265 -4.64 -1.27 -22.08
CA PRO A 265 -5.31 -2.22 -21.20
C PRO A 265 -4.44 -2.57 -19.99
N TRP A 266 -5.04 -2.63 -18.80
CA TRP A 266 -4.30 -2.91 -17.57
C TRP A 266 -3.56 -4.27 -17.63
N GLN A 267 -4.07 -5.24 -18.40
CA GLN A 267 -3.44 -6.54 -18.61
C GLN A 267 -2.05 -6.42 -19.27
N LEU A 268 -1.84 -5.43 -20.13
CA LEU A 268 -0.53 -5.16 -20.72
C LEU A 268 0.39 -4.44 -19.71
N LYS A 269 -0.17 -3.53 -18.90
CA LYS A 269 0.57 -2.84 -17.83
C LYS A 269 1.00 -3.80 -16.70
N MET A 270 0.28 -4.91 -16.52
CA MET A 270 0.49 -5.88 -15.43
C MET A 270 1.92 -6.44 -15.39
N VAL A 271 2.59 -6.58 -16.53
CA VAL A 271 3.98 -7.07 -16.59
C VAL A 271 4.94 -6.14 -15.84
N TRP A 272 4.56 -4.87 -15.70
CA TRP A 272 5.38 -3.81 -15.13
C TRP A 272 4.84 -3.23 -13.82
N ALA A 273 3.53 -3.30 -13.63
CA ALA A 273 2.84 -2.74 -12.48
C ALA A 273 3.19 -3.45 -11.17
N HIS A 274 3.42 -2.67 -10.11
CA HIS A 274 3.79 -3.20 -8.80
C HIS A 274 2.60 -3.80 -8.06
N HIS A 275 1.43 -3.16 -8.12
CA HIS A 275 0.23 -3.63 -7.42
C HIS A 275 -0.89 -4.04 -8.37
N ARG A 276 -1.63 -5.07 -7.97
CA ARG A 276 -2.94 -5.41 -8.50
C ARG A 276 -3.99 -5.12 -7.44
N TYR A 277 -5.13 -4.61 -7.89
CA TYR A 277 -6.25 -4.33 -6.99
C TYR A 277 -7.56 -4.88 -7.51
N VAL A 278 -8.50 -5.01 -6.58
CA VAL A 278 -9.92 -5.26 -6.85
C VAL A 278 -10.74 -4.36 -5.95
N LEU A 279 -11.74 -3.70 -6.54
CA LEU A 279 -12.75 -2.90 -5.84
C LEU A 279 -14.10 -3.58 -6.03
N GLY A 280 -14.84 -3.74 -4.95
CA GLY A 280 -16.17 -4.30 -5.00
C GLY A 280 -17.17 -3.58 -4.13
N GLU A 281 -18.44 -3.68 -4.53
CA GLU A 281 -19.59 -3.25 -3.73
C GLU A 281 -20.09 -4.41 -2.88
N VAL A 282 -20.41 -4.13 -1.62
CA VAL A 282 -21.03 -5.09 -0.71
C VAL A 282 -22.50 -5.28 -1.11
N ALA A 283 -22.96 -6.53 -1.21
CA ALA A 283 -24.35 -6.85 -1.57
C ALA A 283 -25.32 -6.20 -0.58
N GLY A 284 -26.38 -5.58 -1.10
CA GLY A 284 -27.38 -4.85 -0.30
C GLY A 284 -27.06 -3.37 -0.09
N SER A 285 -25.88 -2.88 -0.50
CA SER A 285 -25.57 -1.46 -0.50
C SER A 285 -26.44 -0.76 -1.55
N ARG A 286 -27.27 0.21 -1.14
CA ARG A 286 -27.96 1.09 -2.07
C ARG A 286 -26.98 2.20 -2.51
N VAL A 287 -26.24 1.97 -3.56
CA VAL A 287 -25.48 3.04 -4.20
C VAL A 287 -26.48 3.88 -4.99
N ALA A 288 -26.73 5.11 -4.55
CA ALA A 288 -27.36 6.09 -5.41
C ALA A 288 -26.40 6.32 -6.60
N LYS A 289 -26.80 5.90 -7.77
CA LYS A 289 -26.10 6.27 -9.02
C LYS A 289 -26.37 7.77 -9.23
N PHE A 290 -25.35 8.58 -9.02
CA PHE A 290 -25.34 9.99 -9.39
C PHE A 290 -24.92 10.15 -10.84
#